data_41e201e3d2ace97f76fe1e04a1b36628
#
_entry.id   41e201e3d2ace97f76fe1e04a1b36628
#
_cell.length_a   1.000
_cell.length_b   1.000
_cell.length_c   1.000
_cell.angle_alpha   90.00
_cell.angle_beta   90.00
_cell.angle_gamma   90.00
#
_symmetry.space_group_name_H-M   'P 1'
#
loop_
_entity.id
_entity.type
_entity.pdbx_description
1 polymer ?
#
loop_
_entity_poly.entity_id
_entity_poly.type
_entity_poly.pdbx_seq_one_letter_code
_entity_poly.pdbx_strand_id
1 'polypeptide(L)'
;MAVTNFLVSSLPDYVENNRDILLKNFALVGTDTRKRIGLQTGIKLNGYLNAIGITPTLQDGSGCGFNPLDEIELSQKTIETAILKTDGQICPETLLGKWAEYQVRIAATENALPFEAYIMDGLIREINKKIEQLIWVADSGNSDPIDGFLAQFTADGNVVSVTLTGVAAAYDAVKTVYFGMSEEALDKGGVIFVDPAIFRALLNDLVVLNYFHYDMGNGAKDEFLLPGTDVKVVKTPGLAQTNAIVGTFAENLVYGCDMEGDNEKVDLWWSNDDRVFKYQVKWNSGVAYHFSEHIAWGVMDAAPTPMGACPCTPAADDGGGE
;
A
#
# COMPACT_ATOMS: atom_id res chain seq x y z
N MET A 1 17.36 18.77 38.51
CA MET A 1 17.04 17.77 37.45
C MET A 1 18.35 17.34 36.84
N ALA A 2 18.68 16.06 36.94
CA ALA A 2 19.88 15.53 36.29
C ALA A 2 19.70 15.60 34.78
N VAL A 3 20.57 16.32 34.10
CA VAL A 3 20.66 16.30 32.65
C VAL A 3 21.14 14.90 32.27
N THR A 4 20.25 14.03 31.88
CA THR A 4 20.60 12.72 31.33
C THR A 4 21.28 12.98 29.98
N ASN A 5 22.60 12.88 29.98
CA ASN A 5 23.38 12.92 28.73
C ASN A 5 22.89 11.78 27.84
N PHE A 6 22.62 12.08 26.57
CA PHE A 6 22.40 11.06 25.55
C PHE A 6 23.67 10.19 25.47
N LEU A 7 23.54 8.93 25.93
CA LEU A 7 24.63 7.96 25.88
C LEU A 7 24.58 7.25 24.52
N VAL A 8 25.71 7.21 23.84
CA VAL A 8 25.88 6.50 22.55
C VAL A 8 25.46 5.02 22.64
N SER A 9 25.52 4.42 23.84
CA SER A 9 25.10 3.04 24.11
C SER A 9 23.58 2.87 24.27
N SER A 10 22.81 3.91 24.55
CA SER A 10 21.38 3.79 24.86
C SER A 10 20.53 3.40 23.64
N LEU A 11 20.91 3.83 22.46
CA LEU A 11 20.17 3.53 21.24
C LEU A 11 20.30 2.07 20.78
N PRO A 12 21.51 1.45 20.74
CA PRO A 12 21.65 0.02 20.50
C PRO A 12 20.94 -0.84 21.53
N ASP A 13 21.07 -0.52 22.83
CA ASP A 13 20.42 -1.23 23.93
C ASP A 13 18.88 -1.17 23.79
N TYR A 14 18.34 -0.02 23.40
CA TYR A 14 16.91 0.13 23.14
C TYR A 14 16.42 -0.77 21.99
N VAL A 15 17.16 -0.83 20.88
CA VAL A 15 16.82 -1.65 19.72
C VAL A 15 16.89 -3.14 20.07
N GLU A 16 17.91 -3.58 20.81
CA GLU A 16 18.07 -4.97 21.24
C GLU A 16 16.93 -5.40 22.18
N ASN A 17 16.55 -4.57 23.14
CA ASN A 17 15.49 -4.86 24.10
C ASN A 17 14.07 -4.83 23.48
N ASN A 18 13.86 -4.10 22.38
CA ASN A 18 12.55 -3.96 21.72
C ASN A 18 12.51 -4.61 20.34
N ARG A 19 13.46 -5.46 20.01
CA ARG A 19 13.63 -6.06 18.68
C ARG A 19 12.35 -6.68 18.11
N ASP A 20 11.65 -7.50 18.90
CA ASP A 20 10.44 -8.20 18.47
C ASP A 20 9.27 -7.23 18.17
N ILE A 21 9.17 -6.15 18.96
CA ILE A 21 8.15 -5.12 18.75
C ILE A 21 8.45 -4.33 17.49
N LEU A 22 9.73 -3.99 17.28
CA LEU A 22 10.18 -3.26 16.10
C LEU A 22 9.96 -4.10 14.83
N LEU A 23 10.33 -5.38 14.85
CA LEU A 23 10.08 -6.31 13.73
C LEU A 23 8.60 -6.43 13.39
N LYS A 24 7.73 -6.59 14.40
CA LYS A 24 6.28 -6.58 14.17
C LYS A 24 5.80 -5.29 13.52
N ASN A 25 6.31 -4.16 13.97
CA ASN A 25 5.95 -2.86 13.41
C ASN A 25 6.46 -2.68 11.97
N PHE A 26 7.58 -3.27 11.60
CA PHE A 26 8.07 -3.27 10.21
C PHE A 26 7.29 -4.22 9.32
N ALA A 27 7.09 -5.46 9.76
CA ALA A 27 6.56 -6.52 8.92
C ALA A 27 5.03 -6.55 8.86
N LEU A 28 4.33 -6.30 9.97
CA LEU A 28 2.88 -6.50 10.08
C LEU A 28 2.06 -5.25 10.31
N VAL A 29 2.59 -4.26 11.01
CA VAL A 29 1.77 -3.13 11.42
C VAL A 29 1.84 -2.03 10.38
N GLY A 30 0.72 -1.82 9.74
CA GLY A 30 0.31 -0.50 9.56
C GLY A 30 0.43 0.20 8.25
N THR A 31 0.62 -0.39 7.10
CA THR A 31 0.28 0.32 5.87
C THR A 31 -1.21 0.18 5.58
N ASP A 32 -1.80 1.18 4.93
CA ASP A 32 -3.23 1.20 4.66
C ASP A 32 -3.65 0.05 3.74
N THR A 33 -2.81 -0.33 2.79
CA THR A 33 -3.05 -1.48 1.91
C THR A 33 -2.99 -2.80 2.68
N ARG A 34 -1.93 -3.05 3.46
CA ARG A 34 -1.76 -4.33 4.19
C ARG A 34 -2.87 -4.62 5.21
N LYS A 35 -3.55 -3.60 5.71
CA LYS A 35 -4.72 -3.77 6.60
C LYS A 35 -5.98 -4.24 5.89
N ARG A 36 -6.03 -4.10 4.57
CA ARG A 36 -7.22 -4.34 3.75
C ARG A 36 -7.12 -5.57 2.88
N ILE A 37 -5.91 -5.99 2.52
CA ILE A 37 -5.65 -7.16 1.68
C ILE A 37 -5.37 -8.41 2.50
N GLY A 38 -5.42 -9.58 1.88
CA GLY A 38 -5.07 -10.84 2.50
C GLY A 38 -3.61 -10.87 2.95
N LEU A 39 -3.34 -11.49 4.09
CA LEU A 39 -1.99 -11.69 4.62
C LEU A 39 -1.69 -13.17 4.69
N GLN A 40 -0.61 -13.60 4.04
CA GLN A 40 -0.09 -14.96 4.15
C GLN A 40 1.29 -14.94 4.78
N THR A 41 1.42 -15.57 5.95
CA THR A 41 2.67 -15.66 6.71
C THR A 41 3.37 -17.00 6.50
N GLY A 42 4.65 -17.09 6.85
CA GLY A 42 5.41 -18.34 6.80
C GLY A 42 5.97 -18.69 5.41
N ILE A 43 6.06 -17.73 4.51
CA ILE A 43 6.62 -17.94 3.17
C ILE A 43 8.12 -17.63 3.20
N LYS A 44 8.97 -18.67 3.03
CA LYS A 44 10.43 -18.51 3.06
C LYS A 44 11.04 -18.10 1.71
N LEU A 45 10.54 -18.61 0.62
CA LEU A 45 10.97 -18.28 -0.75
C LEU A 45 9.77 -18.15 -1.68
N ASN A 46 8.97 -19.21 -1.80
CA ASN A 46 7.79 -19.25 -2.65
C ASN A 46 6.61 -19.77 -1.85
N GLY A 47 5.50 -19.05 -1.90
CA GLY A 47 4.22 -19.50 -1.41
C GLY A 47 3.33 -19.91 -2.58
N TYR A 48 2.29 -20.68 -2.29
CA TYR A 48 1.33 -21.11 -3.30
C TYR A 48 -0.07 -20.63 -2.91
N LEU A 49 -0.71 -19.96 -3.85
CA LEU A 49 -2.12 -19.62 -3.78
C LEU A 49 -2.88 -20.63 -4.61
N ASN A 50 -3.70 -21.44 -3.95
CA ASN A 50 -4.54 -22.41 -4.62
C ASN A 50 -5.91 -21.80 -4.86
N ALA A 51 -6.37 -21.85 -6.10
CA ALA A 51 -7.72 -21.47 -6.48
C ALA A 51 -8.45 -22.68 -7.08
N ILE A 52 -9.70 -22.86 -6.68
CA ILE A 52 -10.55 -23.94 -7.18
C ILE A 52 -11.69 -23.30 -7.95
N GLY A 53 -11.71 -23.54 -9.25
CA GLY A 53 -12.83 -23.22 -10.12
C GLY A 53 -13.79 -24.42 -10.19
N ILE A 54 -15.05 -24.21 -9.87
CA ILE A 54 -16.09 -25.23 -9.96
C ILE A 54 -17.20 -24.69 -10.85
N THR A 55 -17.42 -25.32 -12.01
CA THR A 55 -18.50 -24.97 -12.93
C THR A 55 -19.52 -26.10 -12.96
N PRO A 56 -20.54 -26.07 -12.06
CA PRO A 56 -21.53 -27.12 -12.00
C PRO A 56 -22.49 -27.05 -13.20
N THR A 57 -22.67 -28.16 -13.89
CA THR A 57 -23.63 -28.30 -14.98
C THR A 57 -24.86 -29.06 -14.49
N LEU A 58 -26.00 -28.38 -14.42
CA LEU A 58 -27.25 -29.02 -14.03
C LEU A 58 -27.73 -29.94 -15.16
N GLN A 59 -27.99 -31.21 -14.81
CA GLN A 59 -28.47 -32.23 -15.74
C GLN A 59 -29.89 -32.68 -15.38
N ASP A 60 -30.60 -33.24 -16.35
CA ASP A 60 -31.89 -33.91 -16.11
C ASP A 60 -31.64 -35.20 -15.28
N GLY A 61 -32.21 -35.24 -14.08
CA GLY A 61 -32.11 -36.35 -13.15
C GLY A 61 -33.12 -37.47 -13.37
N SER A 62 -33.93 -37.43 -14.45
CA SER A 62 -34.95 -38.43 -14.73
C SER A 62 -34.40 -39.76 -15.27
N GLY A 63 -33.15 -39.79 -15.71
CA GLY A 63 -32.47 -40.98 -16.23
C GLY A 63 -31.63 -41.71 -15.18
N CYS A 64 -31.54 -43.06 -15.29
CA CYS A 64 -30.60 -43.84 -14.48
C CYS A 64 -29.21 -43.81 -15.15
N GLY A 65 -28.20 -43.34 -14.42
CA GLY A 65 -26.82 -43.34 -14.91
C GLY A 65 -25.97 -42.27 -14.22
N PHE A 66 -24.67 -42.44 -14.26
CA PHE A 66 -23.69 -41.44 -13.82
C PHE A 66 -23.03 -40.87 -15.08
N ASN A 67 -23.24 -39.59 -15.33
CA ASN A 67 -22.65 -38.89 -16.46
C ASN A 67 -21.97 -37.60 -15.95
N PRO A 68 -20.67 -37.64 -15.66
CA PRO A 68 -19.97 -36.48 -15.17
C PRO A 68 -19.81 -35.44 -16.29
N LEU A 69 -20.44 -34.28 -16.11
CA LEU A 69 -20.29 -33.13 -17.01
C LEU A 69 -19.57 -31.97 -16.29
N ASP A 70 -19.43 -32.07 -14.98
CA ASP A 70 -18.79 -31.03 -14.19
C ASP A 70 -17.27 -31.15 -14.30
N GLU A 71 -16.63 -30.03 -14.49
CA GLU A 71 -15.19 -29.91 -14.49
C GLU A 71 -14.75 -29.10 -13.25
N ILE A 72 -13.79 -29.65 -12.51
CA ILE A 72 -13.16 -28.98 -11.38
C ILE A 72 -11.76 -28.58 -11.82
N GLU A 73 -11.56 -27.29 -12.02
CA GLU A 73 -10.27 -26.74 -12.33
C GLU A 73 -9.53 -26.34 -11.06
N LEU A 74 -8.33 -26.88 -10.89
CA LEU A 74 -7.40 -26.51 -9.83
C LEU A 74 -6.32 -25.61 -10.44
N SER A 75 -6.33 -24.33 -10.12
CA SER A 75 -5.29 -23.41 -10.50
C SER A 75 -4.41 -23.07 -9.32
N GLN A 76 -3.12 -22.89 -9.56
CA GLN A 76 -2.13 -22.54 -8.56
C GLN A 76 -1.30 -21.37 -9.06
N LYS A 77 -1.32 -20.27 -8.31
CA LYS A 77 -0.39 -19.15 -8.50
C LYS A 77 0.70 -19.18 -7.44
N THR A 78 1.89 -18.74 -7.80
CA THR A 78 3.02 -18.66 -6.90
C THR A 78 3.17 -17.24 -6.38
N ILE A 79 3.33 -17.09 -5.07
CA ILE A 79 3.83 -15.84 -4.49
C ILE A 79 5.35 -15.94 -4.45
N GLU A 80 6.01 -15.12 -5.23
CA GLU A 80 7.45 -14.98 -5.18
C GLU A 80 7.81 -13.93 -4.12
N THR A 81 8.63 -14.32 -3.15
CA THR A 81 9.10 -13.41 -2.12
C THR A 81 10.59 -13.16 -2.26
N ALA A 82 11.03 -11.94 -2.00
CA ALA A 82 12.42 -11.57 -1.98
C ALA A 82 12.83 -10.96 -0.64
N ILE A 83 14.10 -11.12 -0.31
CA ILE A 83 14.67 -10.51 0.89
C ILE A 83 14.95 -9.04 0.59
N LEU A 84 14.22 -8.18 1.26
CA LEU A 84 14.40 -6.74 1.23
C LEU A 84 15.34 -6.32 2.36
N LYS A 85 16.18 -5.32 2.10
CA LYS A 85 17.03 -4.74 3.13
C LYS A 85 17.07 -3.21 3.00
N THR A 86 17.19 -2.57 4.15
CA THR A 86 17.50 -1.15 4.23
C THR A 86 18.71 -0.97 5.14
N ASP A 87 19.78 -0.44 4.59
CA ASP A 87 20.99 -0.10 5.32
C ASP A 87 21.10 1.42 5.39
N GLY A 88 21.44 1.96 6.57
CA GLY A 88 21.60 3.39 6.73
C GLY A 88 22.57 3.74 7.86
N GLN A 89 22.90 5.02 7.92
CA GLN A 89 23.79 5.56 8.97
C GLN A 89 23.22 6.86 9.54
N ILE A 90 23.45 7.06 10.81
CA ILE A 90 23.01 8.24 11.55
C ILE A 90 24.23 8.87 12.21
N CYS A 91 24.50 10.14 11.89
CA CYS A 91 25.58 10.88 12.51
C CYS A 91 25.16 11.39 13.90
N PRO A 92 25.95 11.15 14.98
CA PRO A 92 25.63 11.62 16.32
C PRO A 92 25.48 13.14 16.45
N GLU A 93 26.26 13.88 15.67
CA GLU A 93 26.22 15.35 15.68
C GLU A 93 24.84 15.88 15.22
N THR A 94 24.26 15.22 14.21
CA THR A 94 22.90 15.52 13.74
C THR A 94 21.85 15.16 14.79
N LEU A 95 22.06 14.08 15.54
CA LEU A 95 21.20 13.68 16.64
C LEU A 95 21.22 14.65 17.80
N LEU A 96 22.41 15.19 18.17
CA LEU A 96 22.55 16.15 19.25
C LEU A 96 21.75 17.43 18.99
N GLY A 97 21.74 17.94 17.78
CA GLY A 97 20.94 19.10 17.39
C GLY A 97 19.45 18.85 17.58
N LYS A 98 18.95 17.71 17.10
CA LYS A 98 17.54 17.29 17.23
C LYS A 98 17.18 16.92 18.67
N TRP A 99 18.11 16.36 19.43
CA TRP A 99 17.90 16.05 20.84
C TRP A 99 17.68 17.31 21.68
N ALA A 100 18.43 18.38 21.41
CA ALA A 100 18.22 19.67 22.09
C ALA A 100 16.82 20.25 21.78
N GLU A 101 16.39 20.20 20.53
CA GLU A 101 15.03 20.59 20.11
C GLU A 101 13.95 19.73 20.78
N TYR A 102 14.19 18.43 20.88
CA TYR A 102 13.30 17.48 21.52
C TYR A 102 13.17 17.75 23.02
N GLN A 103 14.27 18.06 23.73
CA GLN A 103 14.26 18.45 25.15
C GLN A 103 13.42 19.71 25.42
N VAL A 104 13.46 20.68 24.53
CA VAL A 104 12.60 21.87 24.61
C VAL A 104 11.11 21.51 24.48
N ARG A 105 10.80 20.57 23.60
CA ARG A 105 9.41 20.07 23.42
C ARG A 105 8.92 19.25 24.61
N ILE A 106 9.77 18.39 25.20
CA ILE A 106 9.45 17.61 26.41
C ILE A 106 9.12 18.50 27.59
N ALA A 107 9.86 19.58 27.76
CA ALA A 107 9.61 20.54 28.86
C ALA A 107 8.17 21.13 28.78
N ALA A 108 7.51 21.02 27.63
CA ALA A 108 6.15 21.50 27.39
C ALA A 108 5.07 20.40 27.47
N THR A 109 5.44 19.12 27.64
CA THR A 109 4.48 18.00 27.54
C THR A 109 4.80 16.90 28.56
N GLU A 110 3.84 16.53 29.42
CA GLU A 110 4.05 15.57 30.52
C GLU A 110 4.26 14.10 30.09
N ASN A 111 4.02 13.73 28.82
CA ASN A 111 4.09 12.36 28.29
C ASN A 111 4.98 12.27 27.04
N ALA A 112 6.27 12.50 27.19
CA ALA A 112 7.20 12.37 26.07
C ALA A 112 7.79 10.95 26.01
N LEU A 113 7.76 10.38 24.80
CA LEU A 113 8.46 9.12 24.49
C LEU A 113 9.99 9.30 24.66
N PRO A 114 10.74 8.24 25.01
CA PRO A 114 12.20 8.29 24.96
C PRO A 114 12.71 8.75 23.59
N PHE A 115 13.83 9.46 23.54
CA PHE A 115 14.37 9.98 22.27
C PHE A 115 14.70 8.87 21.29
N GLU A 116 15.15 7.73 21.78
CA GLU A 116 15.44 6.52 21.03
C GLU A 116 14.16 6.00 20.34
N ALA A 117 13.04 5.96 21.05
CA ALA A 117 11.76 5.57 20.49
C ALA A 117 11.28 6.54 19.41
N TYR A 118 11.52 7.85 19.59
CA TYR A 118 11.17 8.86 18.60
C TYR A 118 11.93 8.68 17.27
N ILE A 119 13.24 8.38 17.34
CA ILE A 119 14.06 8.12 16.14
C ILE A 119 13.58 6.85 15.45
N MET A 120 13.38 5.76 16.20
CA MET A 120 12.96 4.49 15.65
C MET A 120 11.56 4.57 15.04
N ASP A 121 10.63 5.28 15.67
CA ASP A 121 9.29 5.51 15.12
C ASP A 121 9.33 6.29 13.79
N GLY A 122 10.19 7.30 13.71
CA GLY A 122 10.45 8.03 12.46
C GLY A 122 10.98 7.11 11.35
N LEU A 123 11.94 6.25 11.65
CA LEU A 123 12.53 5.30 10.70
C LEU A 123 11.50 4.28 10.24
N ILE A 124 10.73 3.68 11.16
CA ILE A 124 9.65 2.72 10.86
C ILE A 124 8.62 3.35 9.92
N ARG A 125 8.23 4.59 10.16
CA ARG A 125 7.26 5.31 9.35
C ARG A 125 7.73 5.50 7.90
N GLU A 126 8.97 5.89 7.70
CA GLU A 126 9.53 6.06 6.36
C GLU A 126 9.73 4.71 5.63
N ILE A 127 10.15 3.67 6.33
CA ILE A 127 10.26 2.32 5.75
C ILE A 127 8.88 1.79 5.36
N ASN A 128 7.88 1.92 6.22
CA ASN A 128 6.51 1.50 5.90
C ASN A 128 5.94 2.21 4.67
N LYS A 129 6.25 3.50 4.50
CA LYS A 129 5.86 4.25 3.32
C LYS A 129 6.52 3.71 2.03
N LYS A 130 7.79 3.29 2.13
CA LYS A 130 8.49 2.65 1.01
C LYS A 130 7.94 1.26 0.71
N ILE A 131 7.62 0.47 1.73
CA ILE A 131 6.98 -0.84 1.56
C ILE A 131 5.64 -0.69 0.85
N GLU A 132 4.84 0.31 1.25
CA GLU A 132 3.56 0.61 0.61
C GLU A 132 3.72 0.91 -0.89
N GLN A 133 4.75 1.68 -1.26
CA GLN A 133 5.08 1.93 -2.66
C GLN A 133 5.53 0.66 -3.39
N LEU A 134 6.39 -0.16 -2.77
CA LEU A 134 6.86 -1.42 -3.36
C LEU A 134 5.72 -2.40 -3.63
N ILE A 135 4.75 -2.53 -2.74
CA ILE A 135 3.59 -3.39 -2.91
C ILE A 135 2.85 -3.10 -4.24
N TRP A 136 2.75 -1.82 -4.61
CA TRP A 136 1.99 -1.43 -5.78
C TRP A 136 2.84 -1.22 -7.04
N VAL A 137 3.97 -0.55 -6.93
CA VAL A 137 4.68 0.07 -8.07
C VAL A 137 6.00 -0.64 -8.40
N ALA A 138 6.51 -1.48 -7.52
CA ALA A 138 7.78 -2.17 -7.75
C ALA A 138 7.76 -2.94 -9.08
N ASP A 139 8.89 -2.93 -9.77
CA ASP A 139 9.08 -3.61 -11.06
C ASP A 139 10.50 -4.19 -11.10
N SER A 140 10.60 -5.51 -11.13
CA SER A 140 11.88 -6.24 -11.19
C SER A 140 12.65 -5.93 -12.47
N GLY A 141 11.96 -5.56 -13.55
CA GLY A 141 12.59 -5.06 -14.77
C GLY A 141 13.32 -3.73 -14.60
N ASN A 142 12.98 -2.94 -13.58
CA ASN A 142 13.60 -1.66 -13.22
C ASN A 142 14.55 -1.74 -12.02
N SER A 143 15.03 -2.93 -11.69
CA SER A 143 15.97 -3.21 -10.58
C SER A 143 15.36 -3.23 -9.19
N ASP A 144 14.04 -3.26 -9.06
CA ASP A 144 13.37 -3.52 -7.80
C ASP A 144 13.47 -5.02 -7.43
N PRO A 145 13.50 -5.37 -6.15
CA PRO A 145 13.70 -6.76 -5.74
C PRO A 145 12.46 -7.65 -5.91
N ILE A 146 11.28 -7.06 -6.09
CA ILE A 146 9.99 -7.76 -6.27
C ILE A 146 9.16 -7.08 -7.36
N ASP A 147 8.18 -7.80 -7.90
CA ASP A 147 7.13 -7.23 -8.76
C ASP A 147 5.92 -6.85 -7.90
N GLY A 148 5.59 -5.56 -7.91
CA GLY A 148 4.37 -5.05 -7.31
C GLY A 148 3.12 -5.41 -8.13
N PHE A 149 1.95 -5.08 -7.60
CA PHE A 149 0.70 -5.43 -8.25
C PHE A 149 0.58 -4.85 -9.67
N LEU A 150 0.97 -3.60 -9.91
CA LEU A 150 0.83 -2.98 -11.24
C LEU A 150 1.72 -3.65 -12.29
N ALA A 151 2.95 -4.06 -11.93
CA ALA A 151 3.82 -4.81 -12.82
C ALA A 151 3.22 -6.17 -13.16
N GLN A 152 2.70 -6.89 -12.17
CA GLN A 152 2.04 -8.18 -12.37
C GLN A 152 0.76 -8.05 -13.22
N PHE A 153 -0.06 -7.00 -13.03
CA PHE A 153 -1.27 -6.77 -13.85
C PHE A 153 -0.94 -6.47 -15.30
N THR A 154 0.17 -5.75 -15.53
CA THR A 154 0.64 -5.46 -16.89
C THR A 154 1.13 -6.73 -17.61
N ALA A 155 1.75 -7.64 -16.87
CA ALA A 155 2.27 -8.91 -17.42
C ALA A 155 1.20 -9.97 -17.63
N ASP A 156 0.11 -9.96 -16.85
CA ASP A 156 -0.97 -10.96 -16.92
C ASP A 156 -2.07 -10.47 -17.87
N GLY A 157 -2.14 -11.08 -19.05
CA GLY A 157 -3.16 -10.76 -20.06
C GLY A 157 -4.61 -11.11 -19.70
N ASN A 158 -4.83 -11.82 -18.57
CA ASN A 158 -6.18 -12.17 -18.09
C ASN A 158 -6.76 -11.12 -17.14
N VAL A 159 -5.96 -10.14 -16.71
CA VAL A 159 -6.44 -9.02 -15.92
C VAL A 159 -7.18 -8.03 -16.83
N VAL A 160 -8.35 -7.57 -16.40
CA VAL A 160 -9.17 -6.65 -17.19
C VAL A 160 -8.53 -5.26 -17.20
N SER A 161 -7.94 -4.90 -18.33
CA SER A 161 -7.41 -3.54 -18.54
C SER A 161 -8.51 -2.61 -19.03
N VAL A 162 -8.79 -1.56 -18.28
CA VAL A 162 -9.81 -0.56 -18.59
C VAL A 162 -9.16 0.67 -19.19
N THR A 163 -9.62 1.08 -20.38
CA THR A 163 -9.09 2.26 -21.05
C THR A 163 -9.61 3.54 -20.40
N LEU A 164 -8.70 4.30 -19.79
CA LEU A 164 -9.00 5.61 -19.18
C LEU A 164 -8.42 6.78 -19.98
N THR A 165 -7.97 6.51 -21.21
CA THR A 165 -7.42 7.53 -22.12
C THR A 165 -8.48 8.58 -22.46
N GLY A 166 -8.14 9.84 -22.25
CA GLY A 166 -9.05 10.96 -22.52
C GLY A 166 -10.12 11.21 -21.44
N VAL A 167 -10.17 10.43 -20.37
CA VAL A 167 -11.06 10.67 -19.24
C VAL A 167 -10.44 11.74 -18.34
N ALA A 168 -11.07 12.92 -18.30
CA ALA A 168 -10.56 14.05 -17.52
C ALA A 168 -11.09 14.08 -16.09
N ALA A 169 -12.32 13.60 -15.85
CA ALA A 169 -12.97 13.61 -14.53
C ALA A 169 -12.63 12.35 -13.73
N ALA A 170 -12.26 12.53 -12.47
CA ALA A 170 -11.95 11.42 -11.59
C ALA A 170 -13.17 10.52 -11.33
N TYR A 171 -14.37 11.11 -11.25
CA TYR A 171 -15.61 10.36 -11.06
C TYR A 171 -15.90 9.41 -12.23
N ASP A 172 -15.74 9.88 -13.47
CA ASP A 172 -15.98 9.05 -14.67
C ASP A 172 -14.94 7.92 -14.78
N ALA A 173 -13.68 8.20 -14.41
CA ALA A 173 -12.62 7.20 -14.39
C ALA A 173 -12.92 6.07 -13.38
N VAL A 174 -13.28 6.41 -12.14
CA VAL A 174 -13.65 5.42 -11.12
C VAL A 174 -14.89 4.63 -11.53
N LYS A 175 -15.89 5.31 -12.11
CA LYS A 175 -17.11 4.66 -12.63
C LYS A 175 -16.81 3.69 -13.78
N THR A 176 -15.88 4.04 -14.68
CA THR A 176 -15.47 3.15 -15.78
C THR A 176 -14.80 1.89 -15.25
N VAL A 177 -13.94 2.02 -14.23
CA VAL A 177 -13.33 0.84 -13.56
C VAL A 177 -14.40 0.02 -12.84
N TYR A 178 -15.36 0.65 -12.15
CA TYR A 178 -16.48 -0.04 -11.52
C TYR A 178 -17.26 -0.92 -12.51
N PHE A 179 -17.57 -0.41 -13.69
CA PHE A 179 -18.24 -1.21 -14.75
C PHE A 179 -17.35 -2.29 -15.37
N GLY A 180 -16.04 -2.18 -15.24
CA GLY A 180 -15.08 -3.21 -15.64
C GLY A 180 -14.92 -4.34 -14.64
N MET A 181 -15.42 -4.19 -13.40
CA MET A 181 -15.35 -5.24 -12.39
C MET A 181 -16.34 -6.36 -12.71
N SER A 182 -15.96 -7.60 -12.40
CA SER A 182 -16.86 -8.74 -12.51
C SER A 182 -17.93 -8.73 -11.43
N GLU A 183 -19.11 -9.27 -11.73
CA GLU A 183 -20.22 -9.39 -10.75
C GLU A 183 -19.79 -10.15 -9.49
N GLU A 184 -18.97 -11.19 -9.64
CA GLU A 184 -18.44 -11.94 -8.50
C GLU A 184 -17.54 -11.10 -7.59
N ALA A 185 -16.77 -10.16 -8.15
CA ALA A 185 -15.96 -9.25 -7.36
C ALA A 185 -16.84 -8.26 -6.60
N LEU A 186 -17.95 -7.83 -7.17
CA LEU A 186 -18.93 -6.96 -6.55
C LEU A 186 -19.65 -7.67 -5.40
N ASP A 187 -20.11 -8.91 -5.63
CA ASP A 187 -20.80 -9.73 -4.61
C ASP A 187 -19.93 -10.04 -3.39
N LYS A 188 -18.62 -10.20 -3.60
CA LYS A 188 -17.63 -10.41 -2.52
C LYS A 188 -17.22 -9.13 -1.79
N GLY A 189 -17.89 -8.01 -2.05
CA GLY A 189 -17.59 -6.73 -1.43
C GLY A 189 -16.47 -5.98 -2.14
N GLY A 190 -16.76 -5.51 -3.35
CA GLY A 190 -15.83 -4.78 -4.20
C GLY A 190 -15.18 -3.58 -3.53
N VAL A 191 -13.91 -3.38 -3.79
CA VAL A 191 -13.10 -2.26 -3.31
C VAL A 191 -12.34 -1.67 -4.48
N ILE A 192 -12.33 -0.35 -4.58
CA ILE A 192 -11.57 0.37 -5.59
C ILE A 192 -10.42 1.13 -4.90
N PHE A 193 -9.21 0.73 -5.18
CA PHE A 193 -7.98 1.39 -4.72
C PHE A 193 -7.61 2.48 -5.71
N VAL A 194 -7.41 3.70 -5.21
CA VAL A 194 -7.13 4.87 -6.06
C VAL A 194 -5.91 5.65 -5.60
N ASP A 195 -5.24 6.29 -6.56
CA ASP A 195 -4.19 7.28 -6.29
C ASP A 195 -4.73 8.42 -5.40
N PRO A 196 -3.98 8.89 -4.40
CA PRO A 196 -4.36 10.02 -3.56
C PRO A 196 -4.75 11.30 -4.32
N ALA A 197 -4.19 11.54 -5.50
CA ALA A 197 -4.56 12.69 -6.33
C ALA A 197 -5.96 12.49 -6.94
N ILE A 198 -6.22 11.30 -7.47
CA ILE A 198 -7.54 10.92 -8.01
C ILE A 198 -8.59 10.97 -6.90
N PHE A 199 -8.28 10.45 -5.70
CA PHE A 199 -9.21 10.46 -4.56
C PHE A 199 -9.66 11.89 -4.20
N ARG A 200 -8.70 12.85 -4.16
CA ARG A 200 -9.02 14.25 -3.87
C ARG A 200 -9.86 14.90 -4.98
N ALA A 201 -9.54 14.63 -6.24
CA ALA A 201 -10.32 15.12 -7.36
C ALA A 201 -11.73 14.55 -7.37
N LEU A 202 -11.86 13.25 -7.07
CA LEU A 202 -13.13 12.56 -6.96
C LEU A 202 -14.04 13.17 -5.87
N LEU A 203 -13.51 13.48 -4.70
CA LEU A 203 -14.28 14.19 -3.66
C LEU A 203 -14.79 15.55 -4.14
N ASN A 204 -13.97 16.30 -4.88
CA ASN A 204 -14.38 17.56 -5.47
C ASN A 204 -15.47 17.36 -6.53
N ASP A 205 -15.33 16.37 -7.40
CA ASP A 205 -16.30 16.04 -8.44
C ASP A 205 -17.66 15.67 -7.84
N LEU A 206 -17.69 14.92 -6.73
CA LEU A 206 -18.92 14.58 -6.01
C LEU A 206 -19.62 15.82 -5.43
N VAL A 207 -18.85 16.81 -4.98
CA VAL A 207 -19.43 18.10 -4.52
C VAL A 207 -20.03 18.87 -5.69
N VAL A 208 -19.31 18.96 -6.82
CA VAL A 208 -19.80 19.66 -8.04
C VAL A 208 -21.04 18.97 -8.62
N LEU A 209 -21.10 17.65 -8.59
CA LEU A 209 -22.25 16.85 -9.05
C LEU A 209 -23.41 16.82 -8.05
N ASN A 210 -23.27 17.49 -6.90
CA ASN A 210 -24.28 17.55 -5.84
C ASN A 210 -24.62 16.18 -5.22
N TYR A 211 -23.64 15.26 -5.19
CA TYR A 211 -23.79 13.93 -4.58
C TYR A 211 -23.40 13.89 -3.09
N PHE A 212 -23.14 15.03 -2.47
CA PHE A 212 -22.73 15.12 -1.05
C PHE A 212 -23.84 14.73 -0.04
N HIS A 213 -25.09 14.55 -0.49
CA HIS A 213 -26.18 14.05 0.34
C HIS A 213 -26.11 12.55 0.63
N TYR A 214 -25.33 11.82 -0.14
CA TYR A 214 -25.05 10.42 0.17
C TYR A 214 -24.11 10.36 1.38
N ASP A 215 -24.41 9.44 2.29
CA ASP A 215 -23.56 9.22 3.47
C ASP A 215 -22.18 8.76 3.02
N MET A 216 -21.21 9.66 3.10
CA MET A 216 -19.82 9.37 2.72
C MET A 216 -19.11 8.47 3.74
N GLY A 217 -19.89 7.78 4.60
CA GLY A 217 -19.32 7.00 5.69
C GLY A 217 -18.87 7.90 6.84
N ASN A 218 -19.20 7.52 8.03
CA ASN A 218 -19.05 8.31 9.25
C ASN A 218 -17.56 8.56 9.59
N GLY A 219 -16.91 9.49 8.88
CA GLY A 219 -15.62 10.07 9.26
C GLY A 219 -14.35 9.31 8.83
N ALA A 220 -14.42 8.33 7.97
CA ALA A 220 -13.21 7.72 7.42
C ALA A 220 -12.55 8.67 6.42
N LYS A 221 -11.46 9.28 6.81
CA LYS A 221 -10.71 10.27 6.00
C LYS A 221 -10.13 9.69 4.70
N ASP A 222 -10.07 8.36 4.58
CA ASP A 222 -9.33 7.65 3.55
C ASP A 222 -10.20 6.67 2.75
N GLU A 223 -11.50 6.59 3.03
CA GLU A 223 -12.45 5.75 2.29
C GLU A 223 -13.84 6.36 2.25
N PHE A 224 -14.61 6.07 1.21
CA PHE A 224 -16.04 6.36 1.12
C PHE A 224 -16.74 5.34 0.20
N LEU A 225 -18.08 5.26 0.30
CA LEU A 225 -18.89 4.44 -0.59
C LEU A 225 -19.18 5.20 -1.90
N LEU A 226 -19.00 4.53 -3.03
CA LEU A 226 -19.35 5.11 -4.32
C LEU A 226 -20.88 5.32 -4.39
N PRO A 227 -21.38 6.53 -4.69
CA PRO A 227 -22.80 6.83 -4.68
C PRO A 227 -23.63 5.87 -5.52
N GLY A 228 -24.65 5.27 -4.91
CA GLY A 228 -25.55 4.30 -5.55
C GLY A 228 -25.01 2.88 -5.64
N THR A 229 -23.93 2.58 -4.96
CA THR A 229 -23.30 1.24 -4.91
C THR A 229 -22.86 0.88 -3.50
N ASP A 230 -22.53 -0.40 -3.28
CA ASP A 230 -21.93 -0.89 -2.02
C ASP A 230 -20.40 -0.95 -2.10
N VAL A 231 -19.81 -0.45 -3.19
CA VAL A 231 -18.36 -0.50 -3.44
C VAL A 231 -17.65 0.62 -2.69
N LYS A 232 -16.60 0.26 -1.98
CA LYS A 232 -15.75 1.20 -1.24
C LYS A 232 -14.63 1.73 -2.13
N VAL A 233 -14.48 3.04 -2.18
CA VAL A 233 -13.34 3.70 -2.80
C VAL A 233 -12.34 4.06 -1.70
N VAL A 234 -11.10 3.59 -1.84
CA VAL A 234 -10.06 3.69 -0.83
C VAL A 234 -8.87 4.47 -1.37
N LYS A 235 -8.46 5.50 -0.63
CA LYS A 235 -7.23 6.22 -0.91
C LYS A 235 -6.02 5.34 -0.57
N THR A 236 -5.17 5.09 -1.55
CA THR A 236 -4.00 4.20 -1.41
C THR A 236 -2.71 4.98 -1.59
N PRO A 237 -1.98 5.27 -0.50
CA PRO A 237 -0.72 6.03 -0.58
C PRO A 237 0.35 5.37 -1.48
N GLY A 238 0.33 4.03 -1.59
CA GLY A 238 1.26 3.28 -2.43
C GLY A 238 1.09 3.53 -3.93
N LEU A 239 -0.10 3.96 -4.37
CA LEU A 239 -0.39 4.34 -5.75
C LEU A 239 -0.06 5.81 -6.07
N ALA A 240 0.53 6.55 -5.13
CA ALA A 240 0.81 7.97 -5.34
C ALA A 240 1.65 8.21 -6.61
N GLN A 241 1.22 9.18 -7.43
CA GLN A 241 1.85 9.58 -8.70
C GLN A 241 1.74 8.55 -9.84
N THR A 242 0.97 7.48 -9.69
CA THR A 242 0.76 6.50 -10.76
C THR A 242 -0.45 6.81 -11.62
N ASN A 243 -1.36 7.63 -11.14
CA ASN A 243 -2.69 7.85 -11.73
C ASN A 243 -3.47 6.54 -11.95
N ALA A 244 -3.16 5.50 -11.20
CA ALA A 244 -3.78 4.20 -11.34
C ALA A 244 -5.04 4.07 -10.48
N ILE A 245 -5.99 3.31 -11.00
CA ILE A 245 -7.23 2.91 -10.34
C ILE A 245 -7.32 1.39 -10.47
N VAL A 246 -7.53 0.70 -9.35
CA VAL A 246 -7.62 -0.77 -9.29
C VAL A 246 -8.88 -1.16 -8.56
N GLY A 247 -9.78 -1.85 -9.25
CA GLY A 247 -11.02 -2.40 -8.70
C GLY A 247 -10.92 -3.93 -8.54
N THR A 248 -11.18 -4.43 -7.34
CA THR A 248 -11.21 -5.87 -7.03
C THR A 248 -11.88 -6.07 -5.66
N PHE A 249 -11.98 -7.29 -5.15
CA PHE A 249 -12.32 -7.51 -3.74
C PHE A 249 -11.05 -7.66 -2.90
N ALA A 250 -11.10 -7.23 -1.66
CA ALA A 250 -9.91 -7.07 -0.81
C ALA A 250 -9.11 -8.37 -0.61
N GLU A 251 -9.79 -9.50 -0.46
CA GLU A 251 -9.18 -10.81 -0.23
C GLU A 251 -8.50 -11.41 -1.48
N ASN A 252 -8.76 -10.84 -2.67
CA ASN A 252 -8.11 -11.27 -3.90
C ASN A 252 -6.63 -10.92 -3.93
N LEU A 253 -6.27 -9.81 -3.32
CA LEU A 253 -4.90 -9.34 -3.21
C LEU A 253 -4.25 -9.93 -1.95
N VAL A 254 -3.07 -10.49 -2.08
CA VAL A 254 -2.35 -11.15 -0.98
C VAL A 254 -0.95 -10.58 -0.83
N TYR A 255 -0.62 -10.21 0.39
CA TYR A 255 0.73 -9.87 0.80
C TYR A 255 1.36 -11.07 1.52
N GLY A 256 2.46 -11.58 0.99
CA GLY A 256 3.22 -12.67 1.55
C GLY A 256 4.42 -12.18 2.36
N CYS A 257 4.61 -12.71 3.56
CA CYS A 257 5.79 -12.42 4.36
C CYS A 257 6.24 -13.65 5.16
N ASP A 258 7.51 -13.68 5.52
CA ASP A 258 8.06 -14.66 6.46
C ASP A 258 8.23 -13.99 7.82
N MET A 259 7.46 -14.45 8.83
CA MET A 259 7.50 -13.93 10.20
C MET A 259 8.31 -14.79 11.16
N GLU A 260 8.64 -16.00 10.75
CA GLU A 260 9.32 -17.02 11.58
C GLU A 260 10.75 -17.30 11.07
N GLY A 261 11.23 -16.55 10.08
CA GLY A 261 12.51 -16.81 9.42
C GLY A 261 13.69 -16.10 10.06
N ASP A 262 14.87 -16.73 9.96
CA ASP A 262 16.16 -16.16 10.35
C ASP A 262 16.58 -14.92 9.54
N ASN A 263 15.79 -14.55 8.52
CA ASN A 263 16.08 -13.45 7.61
C ASN A 263 15.52 -12.10 8.06
N GLU A 264 14.67 -12.08 9.07
CA GLU A 264 14.12 -10.85 9.62
C GLU A 264 15.01 -10.33 10.73
N LYS A 265 15.69 -9.22 10.48
CA LYS A 265 16.64 -8.62 11.43
C LYS A 265 16.49 -7.11 11.47
N VAL A 266 16.47 -6.59 12.67
CA VAL A 266 16.68 -5.16 12.94
C VAL A 266 17.93 -5.07 13.81
N ASP A 267 19.00 -4.61 13.21
CA ASP A 267 20.26 -4.43 13.91
C ASP A 267 20.66 -2.95 13.88
N LEU A 268 21.13 -2.46 15.01
CA LEU A 268 21.68 -1.12 15.14
C LEU A 268 22.95 -1.20 15.98
N TRP A 269 24.04 -0.70 15.42
CA TRP A 269 25.34 -0.75 16.11
C TRP A 269 26.15 0.52 15.90
N TRP A 270 27.08 0.77 16.80
CA TRP A 270 28.05 1.83 16.68
C TRP A 270 29.26 1.37 15.84
N SER A 271 29.63 2.11 14.80
CA SER A 271 30.84 1.90 14.03
C SER A 271 31.96 2.80 14.57
N ASN A 272 33.00 2.17 15.17
CA ASN A 272 34.15 2.90 15.67
C ASN A 272 35.01 3.51 14.55
N ASP A 273 35.01 2.89 13.39
CA ASP A 273 35.82 3.33 12.24
C ASP A 273 35.23 4.60 11.61
N ASP A 274 33.91 4.62 11.42
CA ASP A 274 33.22 5.74 10.77
C ASP A 274 32.66 6.75 11.78
N ARG A 275 32.64 6.41 13.08
CA ARG A 275 32.06 7.21 14.18
C ARG A 275 30.60 7.58 13.96
N VAL A 276 29.81 6.62 13.45
CA VAL A 276 28.39 6.75 13.18
C VAL A 276 27.60 5.55 13.70
N PHE A 277 26.33 5.74 13.98
CA PHE A 277 25.41 4.63 14.16
C PHE A 277 25.04 4.05 12.79
N LYS A 278 25.18 2.75 12.65
CA LYS A 278 24.73 2.00 11.49
C LYS A 278 23.50 1.21 11.86
N TYR A 279 22.49 1.21 10.99
CA TYR A 279 21.32 0.35 11.15
C TYR A 279 21.12 -0.48 9.89
N GLN A 280 20.62 -1.68 10.09
CA GLN A 280 20.21 -2.59 9.04
C GLN A 280 18.86 -3.21 9.39
N VAL A 281 17.92 -3.09 8.48
CA VAL A 281 16.62 -3.76 8.58
C VAL A 281 16.50 -4.71 7.40
N LYS A 282 16.20 -5.98 7.69
CA LYS A 282 15.96 -7.03 6.69
C LYS A 282 14.61 -7.67 6.96
N TRP A 283 13.88 -7.92 5.88
CA TRP A 283 12.62 -8.67 5.93
C TRP A 283 12.39 -9.38 4.60
N ASN A 284 11.50 -10.38 4.61
CA ASN A 284 11.08 -11.08 3.41
C ASN A 284 9.65 -10.67 3.05
N SER A 285 9.42 -10.27 1.80
CA SER A 285 8.07 -9.92 1.34
C SER A 285 7.87 -10.17 -0.15
N GLY A 286 6.62 -10.37 -0.51
CA GLY A 286 6.16 -10.48 -1.88
C GLY A 286 4.67 -10.21 -1.97
N VAL A 287 4.16 -10.05 -3.18
CA VAL A 287 2.74 -9.83 -3.44
C VAL A 287 2.26 -10.75 -4.55
N ALA A 288 1.01 -11.18 -4.46
CA ALA A 288 0.33 -11.91 -5.53
C ALA A 288 -1.19 -11.76 -5.38
N TYR A 289 -1.95 -12.29 -6.31
CA TYR A 289 -3.41 -12.30 -6.28
C TYR A 289 -3.95 -13.66 -6.71
N HIS A 290 -5.16 -14.00 -6.24
CA HIS A 290 -5.79 -15.30 -6.53
C HIS A 290 -6.35 -15.36 -7.95
N PHE A 291 -7.22 -14.42 -8.31
CA PHE A 291 -8.01 -14.45 -9.53
C PHE A 291 -7.73 -13.22 -10.39
N SER A 292 -7.23 -13.42 -11.61
CA SER A 292 -6.93 -12.35 -12.56
C SER A 292 -8.21 -11.69 -13.10
N GLU A 293 -9.21 -12.49 -13.39
CA GLU A 293 -10.50 -12.10 -13.99
C GLU A 293 -11.36 -11.18 -13.10
N HIS A 294 -11.07 -11.16 -11.80
CA HIS A 294 -11.77 -10.30 -10.83
C HIS A 294 -11.04 -8.99 -10.56
N ILE A 295 -10.03 -8.67 -11.36
CA ILE A 295 -9.29 -7.41 -11.25
C ILE A 295 -9.58 -6.56 -12.46
N ALA A 296 -10.09 -5.36 -12.25
CA ALA A 296 -10.25 -4.33 -13.26
C ALA A 296 -9.31 -3.16 -12.91
N TRP A 297 -8.42 -2.79 -13.81
CA TRP A 297 -7.49 -1.71 -13.53
C TRP A 297 -7.28 -0.82 -14.74
N GLY A 298 -6.89 0.42 -14.49
CA GLY A 298 -6.54 1.37 -15.55
C GLY A 298 -5.70 2.50 -15.01
N VAL A 299 -4.99 3.16 -15.92
CA VAL A 299 -4.16 4.33 -15.62
C VAL A 299 -4.68 5.52 -16.41
N MET A 300 -4.87 6.66 -15.77
CA MET A 300 -5.24 7.90 -16.42
C MET A 300 -4.00 8.54 -17.07
N ASP A 301 -4.15 9.07 -18.28
CA ASP A 301 -3.03 9.71 -19.03
C ASP A 301 -2.43 10.93 -18.33
N ALA A 302 -3.23 11.64 -17.55
CA ALA A 302 -2.81 12.83 -16.82
C ALA A 302 -3.44 12.83 -15.41
N ALA A 303 -2.81 13.58 -14.51
CA ALA A 303 -3.42 13.85 -13.22
C ALA A 303 -4.82 14.46 -13.41
N PRO A 304 -5.83 14.00 -12.65
CA PRO A 304 -7.20 14.46 -12.82
C PRO A 304 -7.30 15.95 -12.54
N THR A 305 -7.96 16.68 -13.44
CA THR A 305 -8.29 18.09 -13.23
C THR A 305 -9.61 18.16 -12.46
N PRO A 306 -9.65 18.78 -11.27
CA PRO A 306 -10.89 18.92 -10.52
C PRO A 306 -11.94 19.65 -11.34
N MET A 307 -13.18 19.15 -11.39
CA MET A 307 -14.29 19.86 -12.01
C MET A 307 -14.47 21.23 -11.33
N GLY A 308 -14.63 22.28 -12.12
CA GLY A 308 -14.79 23.64 -11.62
C GLY A 308 -13.52 24.30 -11.09
N ALA A 309 -12.35 23.70 -11.27
CA ALA A 309 -11.10 24.40 -11.02
C ALA A 309 -10.98 25.56 -12.00
N CYS A 310 -10.99 26.78 -11.47
CA CYS A 310 -10.61 27.95 -12.25
C CYS A 310 -9.18 27.75 -12.78
N PRO A 311 -8.89 27.92 -14.06
CA PRO A 311 -7.52 27.96 -14.53
C PRO A 311 -6.86 29.21 -13.94
N CYS A 312 -6.24 29.05 -12.76
CA CYS A 312 -5.32 30.06 -12.26
C CYS A 312 -4.07 29.97 -13.13
N THR A 313 -4.12 30.56 -14.30
CA THR A 313 -2.91 30.98 -14.99
C THR A 313 -2.22 31.99 -14.08
N PRO A 314 -0.99 31.74 -13.58
CA PRO A 314 -0.23 32.83 -12.99
C PRO A 314 -0.18 33.94 -14.01
N ALA A 315 -0.64 35.14 -13.62
CA ALA A 315 -0.51 36.31 -14.46
C ALA A 315 0.97 36.40 -14.89
N ALA A 316 1.20 36.43 -16.19
CA ALA A 316 2.51 36.70 -16.71
C ALA A 316 2.93 38.03 -16.06
N ASP A 317 4.07 38.02 -15.37
CA ASP A 317 4.70 39.21 -14.84
C ASP A 317 5.10 40.03 -16.05
N ASP A 318 4.24 41.00 -16.42
CA ASP A 318 4.58 42.02 -17.41
C ASP A 318 5.68 42.85 -16.78
N GLY A 319 6.91 42.40 -16.98
CA GLY A 319 8.12 43.19 -16.76
C GLY A 319 8.08 44.44 -17.62
N GLY A 320 7.33 45.43 -17.12
CA GLY A 320 7.40 46.81 -17.62
C GLY A 320 8.79 47.35 -17.36
N GLY A 321 9.54 47.49 -18.43
CA GLY A 321 10.78 48.25 -18.41
C GLY A 321 10.52 49.73 -18.20
N GLU A 322 11.40 50.34 -17.42
CA GLU A 322 12.05 51.62 -17.62
C GLU A 322 13.40 51.62 -16.93
#